data_6d8b880ea2b849ed7ff073f9390ab354
#
_entry.id   6d8b880ea2b849ed7ff073f9390ab354
#
_cell.length_a   1.000
_cell.length_b   1.000
_cell.length_c   1.000
_cell.angle_alpha   90.00
_cell.angle_beta   90.00
_cell.angle_gamma   90.00
#
_symmetry.space_group_name_H-M   'P 1'
#
loop_
_entity.id
_entity.type
_entity.pdbx_description
1 polymer ?
#
loop_
_entity_poly.entity_id
_entity_poly.type
_entity_poly.pdbx_seq_one_letter_code
_entity_poly.pdbx_strand_id
1 'polypeptide(L)'
;MHDAFISGHSSTSVSAALGIATAMKLSGDKTHHAIAVVGDGASTGGELYEGLNNAGKSDTNIIVILNYNEMSISKNVGGMAKYLSSMRTKESYQRTKGRVERMLDKTPVIGKPVKNAVRNSKNAVKNMILHSTMFEDLGFHYIGPIDGHNLEELEQGLMAAKAVNKPVFVHVNLSLIH
;
A
#
# COMPACT_ATOMS: atom_id res chain seq x y z
N MET A 1 -3.28 4.56 26.03
CA MET A 1 -3.50 5.57 24.97
C MET A 1 -2.50 5.28 23.87
N HIS A 2 -2.95 5.01 22.64
CA HIS A 2 -2.08 4.59 21.52
C HIS A 2 -1.85 5.71 20.51
N ASP A 3 -2.53 6.86 20.68
CA ASP A 3 -2.30 8.05 19.87
C ASP A 3 -1.10 8.81 20.45
N ALA A 4 0.02 8.75 19.75
CA ALA A 4 1.30 9.28 20.22
C ALA A 4 1.54 10.72 19.74
N PHE A 5 0.77 11.21 18.76
CA PHE A 5 0.98 12.53 18.18
C PHE A 5 -0.34 13.14 17.70
N ILE A 6 -0.69 14.28 18.27
CA ILE A 6 -1.89 15.05 17.92
C ILE A 6 -1.47 16.27 17.11
N SER A 7 -2.03 16.43 15.91
CA SER A 7 -1.79 17.60 15.07
C SER A 7 -3.11 18.15 14.53
N GLY A 8 -3.24 19.46 14.52
CA GLY A 8 -4.34 20.16 13.85
C GLY A 8 -4.14 20.38 12.35
N HIS A 9 -2.98 19.99 11.82
CA HIS A 9 -2.64 20.13 10.39
C HIS A 9 -2.66 18.77 9.70
N SER A 10 -3.27 18.72 8.53
CA SER A 10 -3.28 17.52 7.67
C SER A 10 -1.89 17.27 7.07
N SER A 11 -1.66 16.08 6.53
CA SER A 11 -0.46 15.65 5.81
C SER A 11 0.81 15.45 6.65
N THR A 12 0.81 15.77 7.95
CA THR A 12 1.99 15.74 8.84
C THR A 12 2.27 14.36 9.46
N SER A 13 1.30 13.45 9.44
CA SER A 13 1.34 12.20 10.20
C SER A 13 2.49 11.27 9.81
N VAL A 14 2.87 11.22 8.53
CA VAL A 14 3.95 10.35 8.06
C VAL A 14 5.31 10.85 8.57
N SER A 15 5.56 12.15 8.51
CA SER A 15 6.79 12.75 9.05
C SER A 15 6.93 12.54 10.56
N ALA A 16 5.81 12.72 11.30
CA ALA A 16 5.78 12.46 12.74
C ALA A 16 6.02 10.98 13.07
N ALA A 17 5.32 10.07 12.38
CA ALA A 17 5.49 8.64 12.58
C ALA A 17 6.90 8.16 12.20
N LEU A 18 7.52 8.74 11.18
CA LEU A 18 8.90 8.44 10.81
C LEU A 18 9.87 8.86 11.93
N GLY A 19 9.67 10.02 12.54
CA GLY A 19 10.45 10.47 13.69
C GLY A 19 10.34 9.48 14.86
N ILE A 20 9.13 9.03 15.18
CA ILE A 20 8.87 8.04 16.23
C ILE A 20 9.54 6.69 15.87
N ALA A 21 9.35 6.18 14.64
CA ALA A 21 9.96 4.94 14.18
C ALA A 21 11.50 4.99 14.24
N THR A 22 12.07 6.15 13.91
CA THR A 22 13.52 6.38 14.00
C THR A 22 14.00 6.34 15.45
N ALA A 23 13.27 6.99 16.37
CA ALA A 23 13.58 6.96 17.80
C ALA A 23 13.49 5.53 18.36
N MET A 24 12.45 4.75 17.98
CA MET A 24 12.32 3.33 18.34
C MET A 24 13.53 2.53 17.85
N LYS A 25 13.94 2.71 16.60
CA LYS A 25 15.11 2.03 16.04
C LYS A 25 16.39 2.38 16.80
N LEU A 26 16.62 3.66 17.12
CA LEU A 26 17.80 4.11 17.84
C LEU A 26 17.84 3.60 19.29
N SER A 27 16.67 3.43 19.92
CA SER A 27 16.56 2.82 21.26
C SER A 27 16.64 1.31 21.27
N GLY A 28 16.75 0.66 20.10
CA GLY A 28 16.82 -0.80 19.97
C GLY A 28 15.45 -1.49 20.09
N ASP A 29 14.35 -0.76 20.05
CA ASP A 29 13.01 -1.34 20.06
C ASP A 29 12.71 -2.00 18.71
N LYS A 30 12.47 -3.31 18.74
CA LYS A 30 12.15 -4.14 17.58
C LYS A 30 10.72 -4.70 17.61
N THR A 31 9.96 -4.35 18.64
CA THR A 31 8.63 -4.94 18.90
C THR A 31 7.47 -4.02 18.52
N HIS A 32 7.69 -2.72 18.58
CA HIS A 32 6.68 -1.74 18.28
C HIS A 32 6.77 -1.23 16.83
N HIS A 33 5.65 -0.74 16.32
CA HIS A 33 5.53 -0.13 15.02
C HIS A 33 4.96 1.27 15.16
N ALA A 34 5.51 2.23 14.44
CA ALA A 34 4.87 3.52 14.28
C ALA A 34 3.89 3.46 13.10
N ILE A 35 2.64 3.80 13.34
CA ILE A 35 1.56 3.71 12.35
C ILE A 35 1.05 5.11 12.05
N ALA A 36 1.10 5.53 10.79
CA ALA A 36 0.49 6.76 10.29
C ALA A 36 -0.79 6.42 9.53
N VAL A 37 -1.93 6.97 9.94
CA VAL A 37 -3.19 6.86 9.19
C VAL A 37 -3.40 8.17 8.43
N VAL A 38 -3.58 8.08 7.12
CA VAL A 38 -3.68 9.21 6.19
C VAL A 38 -4.98 9.08 5.39
N GLY A 39 -5.80 10.11 5.42
CA GLY A 39 -6.95 10.22 4.51
C GLY A 39 -6.53 10.65 3.10
N ASP A 40 -7.35 10.33 2.11
CA ASP A 40 -7.11 10.70 0.72
C ASP A 40 -7.09 12.22 0.49
N GLY A 41 -7.89 12.99 1.23
CA GLY A 41 -7.81 14.45 1.21
C GLY A 41 -6.44 14.97 1.71
N ALA A 42 -5.91 14.39 2.79
CA ALA A 42 -4.58 14.72 3.30
C ALA A 42 -3.46 14.30 2.31
N SER A 43 -3.73 13.32 1.45
CA SER A 43 -2.78 12.86 0.44
C SER A 43 -2.61 13.84 -0.74
N THR A 44 -3.33 14.95 -0.77
CA THR A 44 -3.12 16.03 -1.74
C THR A 44 -2.06 17.04 -1.29
N GLY A 45 -1.65 17.01 -0.03
CA GLY A 45 -0.64 17.91 0.53
C GLY A 45 0.79 17.46 0.24
N GLY A 46 1.68 18.41 -0.09
CA GLY A 46 3.08 18.13 -0.46
C GLY A 46 3.89 17.52 0.67
N GLU A 47 3.65 17.91 1.91
CA GLU A 47 4.37 17.42 3.10
C GLU A 47 4.25 15.90 3.26
N LEU A 48 3.11 15.31 2.88
CA LEU A 48 2.97 13.86 2.86
C LEU A 48 4.05 13.19 2.00
N TYR A 49 4.30 13.73 0.80
CA TYR A 49 5.25 13.14 -0.15
C TYR A 49 6.70 13.33 0.31
N GLU A 50 7.01 14.41 1.00
CA GLU A 50 8.31 14.60 1.63
C GLU A 50 8.52 13.54 2.72
N GLY A 51 7.51 13.31 3.56
CA GLY A 51 7.50 12.25 4.56
C GLY A 51 7.67 10.86 3.94
N LEU A 52 6.91 10.55 2.89
CA LEU A 52 6.99 9.27 2.18
C LEU A 52 8.35 9.05 1.51
N ASN A 53 8.91 10.09 0.86
CA ASN A 53 10.21 10.01 0.21
C ASN A 53 11.33 9.65 1.21
N ASN A 54 11.27 10.21 2.41
CA ASN A 54 12.22 9.88 3.47
C ASN A 54 11.95 8.52 4.12
N ALA A 55 10.67 8.21 4.38
CA ALA A 55 10.26 6.98 5.06
C ALA A 55 10.54 5.73 4.22
N GLY A 56 10.26 5.76 2.92
CA GLY A 56 10.38 4.59 2.05
C GLY A 56 11.78 4.03 1.93
N LYS A 57 12.80 4.84 2.14
CA LYS A 57 14.22 4.42 2.14
C LYS A 57 14.80 4.30 3.54
N SER A 58 14.01 4.50 4.58
CA SER A 58 14.43 4.26 5.95
C SER A 58 14.40 2.76 6.26
N ASP A 59 15.31 2.30 7.10
CA ASP A 59 15.24 0.93 7.64
C ASP A 59 14.41 0.91 8.93
N THR A 60 13.23 1.52 8.91
CA THR A 60 12.33 1.60 10.07
C THR A 60 11.10 0.73 9.88
N ASN A 61 10.45 0.34 10.97
CA ASN A 61 9.20 -0.43 10.96
C ASN A 61 7.98 0.52 10.93
N ILE A 62 7.99 1.49 10.01
CA ILE A 62 6.85 2.40 9.81
C ILE A 62 5.78 1.72 8.95
N ILE A 63 4.52 1.86 9.35
CA ILE A 63 3.35 1.44 8.58
C ILE A 63 2.53 2.68 8.25
N VAL A 64 2.35 2.96 6.97
CA VAL A 64 1.48 4.04 6.50
C VAL A 64 0.19 3.42 5.98
N ILE A 65 -0.95 3.82 6.53
CA ILE A 65 -2.27 3.34 6.12
C ILE A 65 -2.97 4.48 5.38
N LEU A 66 -3.18 4.30 4.09
CA LEU A 66 -4.02 5.19 3.30
C LEU A 66 -5.48 4.77 3.43
N ASN A 67 -6.28 5.60 4.09
CA ASN A 67 -7.72 5.48 4.15
C ASN A 67 -8.33 6.20 2.93
N TYR A 68 -8.71 5.43 1.91
CA TYR A 68 -9.17 5.95 0.65
C TYR A 68 -10.68 5.77 0.50
N ASN A 69 -11.42 6.89 0.44
CA ASN A 69 -12.88 6.89 0.31
C ASN A 69 -13.41 7.85 -0.78
N GLU A 70 -12.52 8.50 -1.55
CA GLU A 70 -12.82 9.50 -2.58
C GLU A 70 -13.51 10.78 -2.07
N MET A 71 -13.55 10.96 -0.74
CA MET A 71 -14.26 12.07 -0.11
C MET A 71 -13.29 12.88 0.77
N SER A 72 -13.21 14.15 0.48
CA SER A 72 -12.81 15.20 1.43
C SER A 72 -13.98 16.16 1.61
N ILE A 73 -13.78 17.37 2.11
CA ILE A 73 -14.82 18.42 2.17
C ILE A 73 -15.39 18.70 0.76
N SER A 74 -14.57 18.52 -0.27
CA SER A 74 -14.94 18.55 -1.69
C SER A 74 -14.27 17.39 -2.43
N LYS A 75 -14.64 17.11 -3.68
CA LYS A 75 -13.96 16.12 -4.50
C LYS A 75 -12.47 16.41 -4.57
N ASN A 76 -11.65 15.42 -4.35
CA ASN A 76 -10.21 15.53 -4.49
C ASN A 76 -9.85 15.89 -5.94
N VAL A 77 -8.98 16.87 -6.13
CA VAL A 77 -8.53 17.34 -7.43
C VAL A 77 -7.02 17.14 -7.60
N GLY A 78 -6.56 17.17 -8.84
CA GLY A 78 -5.15 17.08 -9.17
C GLY A 78 -4.68 15.70 -9.60
N GLY A 79 -3.39 15.62 -9.95
CA GLY A 79 -2.76 14.40 -10.49
C GLY A 79 -2.81 13.22 -9.55
N MET A 80 -2.64 13.46 -8.25
CA MET A 80 -2.66 12.41 -7.23
C MET A 80 -4.05 11.82 -7.02
N ALA A 81 -5.08 12.65 -6.96
CA ALA A 81 -6.46 12.17 -6.90
C ALA A 81 -6.77 11.25 -8.10
N LYS A 82 -6.34 11.66 -9.30
CA LYS A 82 -6.47 10.85 -10.52
C LYS A 82 -5.67 9.56 -10.45
N TYR A 83 -4.44 9.60 -9.90
CA TYR A 83 -3.59 8.43 -9.72
C TYR A 83 -4.23 7.42 -8.76
N LEU A 84 -4.66 7.86 -7.57
CA LEU A 84 -5.32 7.01 -6.58
C LEU A 84 -6.62 6.40 -7.11
N SER A 85 -7.46 7.20 -7.78
CA SER A 85 -8.67 6.71 -8.44
C SER A 85 -8.35 5.64 -9.51
N SER A 86 -7.25 5.80 -10.26
CA SER A 86 -6.81 4.78 -11.23
C SER A 86 -6.37 3.46 -10.60
N MET A 87 -5.87 3.50 -9.39
CA MET A 87 -5.48 2.28 -8.65
C MET A 87 -6.70 1.44 -8.25
N ARG A 88 -7.81 2.09 -7.90
CA ARG A 88 -9.07 1.41 -7.58
C ARG A 88 -9.64 0.66 -8.78
N THR A 89 -9.58 1.24 -9.98
CA THR A 89 -10.07 0.58 -11.20
C THR A 89 -9.22 -0.62 -11.63
N LYS A 90 -7.94 -0.65 -11.22
CA LYS A 90 -7.06 -1.81 -11.43
C LYS A 90 -7.42 -3.03 -10.54
N GLU A 91 -8.20 -2.83 -9.50
CA GLU A 91 -8.67 -3.91 -8.61
C GLU A 91 -9.50 -4.96 -9.35
N SER A 92 -10.40 -4.54 -10.25
CA SER A 92 -11.14 -5.46 -11.11
C SER A 92 -10.21 -6.30 -12.01
N TYR A 93 -9.10 -5.72 -12.43
CA TYR A 93 -8.07 -6.41 -13.21
C TYR A 93 -7.29 -7.44 -12.40
N GLN A 94 -6.97 -7.15 -11.15
CA GLN A 94 -6.29 -8.08 -10.24
C GLN A 94 -7.17 -9.29 -9.88
N ARG A 95 -8.46 -9.09 -9.64
CA ARG A 95 -9.43 -10.19 -9.44
C ARG A 95 -9.57 -11.07 -10.67
N THR A 96 -9.57 -10.46 -11.86
CA THR A 96 -9.62 -11.19 -13.14
C THR A 96 -8.34 -11.97 -13.38
N LYS A 97 -7.18 -11.40 -13.04
CA LYS A 97 -5.86 -12.04 -13.12
C LYS A 97 -5.75 -13.27 -12.24
N GLY A 98 -6.18 -13.18 -10.98
CA GLY A 98 -6.20 -14.33 -10.05
C GLY A 98 -7.19 -15.44 -10.47
N ARG A 99 -8.22 -15.14 -11.29
CA ARG A 99 -9.07 -16.16 -11.94
C ARG A 99 -8.38 -16.81 -13.13
N VAL A 100 -7.69 -16.02 -13.96
CA VAL A 100 -6.94 -16.53 -15.13
C VAL A 100 -5.76 -17.39 -14.68
N GLU A 101 -5.03 -17.00 -13.65
CA GLU A 101 -3.95 -17.81 -13.08
C GLU A 101 -4.47 -19.14 -12.53
N ARG A 102 -5.58 -19.13 -11.78
CA ARG A 102 -6.22 -20.37 -11.30
C ARG A 102 -6.80 -21.26 -12.41
N MET A 103 -7.24 -20.70 -13.52
CA MET A 103 -7.66 -21.46 -14.69
C MET A 103 -6.47 -22.09 -15.43
N LEU A 104 -5.37 -21.38 -15.56
CA LEU A 104 -4.14 -21.87 -16.20
C LEU A 104 -3.47 -22.97 -15.36
N ASP A 105 -3.54 -22.90 -14.04
CA ASP A 105 -3.01 -23.93 -13.15
C ASP A 105 -3.82 -25.24 -13.16
N LYS A 106 -5.09 -25.18 -13.60
CA LYS A 106 -6.00 -26.34 -13.69
C LYS A 106 -5.96 -27.05 -15.03
N THR A 107 -5.21 -26.57 -16.03
CA THR A 107 -5.09 -27.24 -17.34
C THR A 107 -3.87 -28.19 -17.36
N PRO A 108 -4.07 -29.52 -17.45
CA PRO A 108 -2.99 -30.51 -17.27
C PRO A 108 -2.22 -30.84 -18.55
N VAL A 109 -2.19 -30.00 -19.54
CA VAL A 109 -1.50 -30.32 -20.82
C VAL A 109 -0.65 -29.17 -21.27
N ILE A 110 0.66 -29.23 -20.94
CA ILE A 110 1.75 -28.70 -21.80
C ILE A 110 3.09 -29.12 -21.19
N GLY A 111 3.93 -29.81 -21.98
CA GLY A 111 5.20 -30.43 -21.54
C GLY A 111 6.29 -29.46 -21.07
N LYS A 112 7.30 -30.02 -20.38
CA LYS A 112 8.38 -29.29 -19.67
C LYS A 112 9.08 -28.14 -20.44
N PRO A 113 9.37 -28.17 -21.77
CA PRO A 113 10.03 -27.07 -22.46
C PRO A 113 9.14 -25.84 -22.63
N VAL A 114 7.81 -26.03 -22.79
CA VAL A 114 6.85 -24.94 -22.89
C VAL A 114 6.61 -24.27 -21.53
N LYS A 115 6.73 -25.01 -20.43
CA LYS A 115 6.65 -24.45 -19.08
C LYS A 115 7.73 -23.42 -18.78
N ASN A 116 8.95 -23.61 -19.27
CA ASN A 116 10.06 -22.66 -19.07
C ASN A 116 9.94 -21.42 -19.98
N ALA A 117 9.51 -21.59 -21.23
CA ALA A 117 9.25 -20.48 -22.14
C ALA A 117 8.06 -19.62 -21.67
N VAL A 118 6.98 -20.26 -21.18
CA VAL A 118 5.81 -19.58 -20.59
C VAL A 118 6.17 -18.92 -19.25
N ARG A 119 7.04 -19.53 -18.43
CA ARG A 119 7.51 -18.93 -17.19
C ARG A 119 8.38 -17.69 -17.41
N ASN A 120 9.24 -17.72 -18.43
CA ASN A 120 10.08 -16.57 -18.80
C ASN A 120 9.26 -15.46 -19.48
N SER A 121 8.29 -15.81 -20.34
CA SER A 121 7.36 -14.84 -20.91
C SER A 121 6.34 -14.33 -19.87
N LYS A 122 5.88 -15.18 -18.92
CA LYS A 122 5.09 -14.73 -17.77
C LYS A 122 5.84 -13.69 -16.90
N ASN A 123 7.13 -13.90 -16.66
CA ASN A 123 7.95 -12.95 -15.91
C ASN A 123 8.22 -11.66 -16.71
N ALA A 124 8.44 -11.76 -18.02
CA ALA A 124 8.57 -10.59 -18.90
C ALA A 124 7.24 -9.82 -19.03
N VAL A 125 6.12 -10.53 -19.21
CA VAL A 125 4.76 -9.93 -19.22
C VAL A 125 4.38 -9.43 -17.85
N LYS A 126 4.76 -10.12 -16.76
CA LYS A 126 4.56 -9.66 -15.39
C LYS A 126 5.33 -8.36 -15.12
N ASN A 127 6.56 -8.25 -15.60
CA ASN A 127 7.38 -7.04 -15.47
C ASN A 127 6.94 -5.91 -16.42
N MET A 128 6.32 -6.22 -17.57
CA MET A 128 5.73 -5.22 -18.47
C MET A 128 4.36 -4.70 -18.04
N ILE A 129 3.59 -5.52 -17.32
CA ILE A 129 2.20 -5.18 -16.90
C ILE A 129 2.16 -4.67 -15.46
N LEU A 130 3.12 -5.04 -14.62
CA LEU A 130 3.31 -4.51 -13.29
C LEU A 130 4.12 -3.20 -13.40
N HIS A 131 3.46 -2.11 -13.79
CA HIS A 131 3.93 -0.83 -13.30
C HIS A 131 3.91 -0.93 -11.78
N SER A 132 5.08 -0.83 -11.15
CA SER A 132 5.17 -0.64 -9.70
C SER A 132 4.28 0.55 -9.35
N THR A 133 3.70 0.52 -8.16
CA THR A 133 3.00 1.68 -7.65
C THR A 133 4.05 2.76 -7.35
N MET A 134 3.66 4.03 -7.39
CA MET A 134 4.54 5.12 -6.95
C MET A 134 5.10 4.86 -5.54
N PHE A 135 4.34 4.21 -4.68
CA PHE A 135 4.76 3.89 -3.32
C PHE A 135 5.86 2.84 -3.28
N GLU A 136 5.82 1.85 -4.18
CA GLU A 136 6.91 0.87 -4.34
C GLU A 136 8.16 1.53 -4.93
N ASP A 137 8.00 2.47 -5.84
CA ASP A 137 9.12 3.24 -6.41
C ASP A 137 9.79 4.13 -5.35
N LEU A 138 9.02 4.62 -4.37
CA LEU A 138 9.55 5.32 -3.19
C LEU A 138 10.25 4.37 -2.21
N GLY A 139 10.07 3.05 -2.32
CA GLY A 139 10.73 2.04 -1.49
C GLY A 139 9.86 1.36 -0.45
N PHE A 140 8.54 1.61 -0.45
CA PHE A 140 7.61 0.91 0.43
C PHE A 140 7.27 -0.49 -0.07
N HIS A 141 7.03 -1.40 0.87
CA HIS A 141 6.29 -2.61 0.56
C HIS A 141 4.80 -2.29 0.50
N TYR A 142 4.21 -2.42 -0.69
CA TYR A 142 2.80 -2.07 -0.91
C TYR A 142 1.88 -3.26 -0.65
N ILE A 143 0.85 -3.04 0.17
CA ILE A 143 -0.22 -4.00 0.47
C ILE A 143 -1.56 -3.34 0.11
N GLY A 144 -2.33 -3.96 -0.74
CA GLY A 144 -3.66 -3.49 -1.11
C GLY A 144 -3.91 -3.45 -2.62
N PRO A 145 -5.03 -2.84 -3.03
CA PRO A 145 -6.05 -2.26 -2.16
C PRO A 145 -6.83 -3.34 -1.38
N ILE A 146 -7.14 -3.06 -0.12
CA ILE A 146 -7.91 -3.90 0.80
C ILE A 146 -9.33 -3.34 0.91
N ASP A 147 -10.35 -4.20 0.93
CA ASP A 147 -11.70 -3.77 1.28
C ASP A 147 -11.79 -3.51 2.80
N GLY A 148 -11.85 -2.24 3.19
CA GLY A 148 -11.91 -1.84 4.60
C GLY A 148 -13.22 -2.18 5.30
N HIS A 149 -14.27 -2.58 4.57
CA HIS A 149 -15.52 -3.09 5.14
C HIS A 149 -15.46 -4.60 5.41
N ASN A 150 -14.49 -5.30 4.85
CA ASN A 150 -14.18 -6.69 5.16
C ASN A 150 -13.15 -6.75 6.30
N LEU A 151 -13.63 -6.88 7.53
CA LEU A 151 -12.76 -6.89 8.72
C LEU A 151 -11.72 -8.01 8.71
N GLU A 152 -12.07 -9.17 8.14
CA GLU A 152 -11.14 -10.31 8.04
C GLU A 152 -9.98 -9.98 7.09
N GLU A 153 -10.28 -9.42 5.91
CA GLU A 153 -9.28 -9.00 4.93
C GLU A 153 -8.40 -7.87 5.47
N LEU A 154 -9.01 -6.91 6.18
CA LEU A 154 -8.29 -5.81 6.81
C LEU A 154 -7.34 -6.32 7.90
N GLU A 155 -7.79 -7.22 8.77
CA GLU A 155 -6.95 -7.81 9.83
C GLU A 155 -5.78 -8.59 9.22
N GLN A 156 -6.02 -9.43 8.22
CA GLN A 156 -4.97 -10.17 7.52
C GLN A 156 -3.95 -9.23 6.88
N GLY A 157 -4.40 -8.15 6.23
CA GLY A 157 -3.52 -7.15 5.63
C GLY A 157 -2.65 -6.42 6.65
N LEU A 158 -3.23 -6.05 7.80
CA LEU A 158 -2.50 -5.39 8.89
C LEU A 158 -1.50 -6.33 9.57
N MET A 159 -1.86 -7.61 9.75
CA MET A 159 -0.94 -8.63 10.28
C MET A 159 0.21 -8.88 9.31
N ALA A 160 -0.06 -8.94 8.00
CA ALA A 160 0.98 -9.04 6.98
C ALA A 160 1.91 -7.82 7.02
N ALA A 161 1.36 -6.60 7.16
CA ALA A 161 2.15 -5.38 7.28
C ALA A 161 3.10 -5.41 8.49
N LYS A 162 2.63 -5.89 9.64
CA LYS A 162 3.45 -6.04 10.85
C LYS A 162 4.57 -7.07 10.71
N ALA A 163 4.39 -8.08 9.88
CA ALA A 163 5.40 -9.12 9.65
C ALA A 163 6.55 -8.64 8.74
N VAL A 164 6.37 -7.54 8.02
CA VAL A 164 7.40 -6.96 7.14
C VAL A 164 8.29 -6.04 7.95
N ASN A 165 9.59 -6.37 8.05
CA ASN A 165 10.59 -5.53 8.75
C ASN A 165 11.15 -4.44 7.81
N LYS A 166 10.29 -3.69 7.16
CA LYS A 166 10.60 -2.58 6.23
C LYS A 166 9.43 -1.60 6.24
N PRO A 167 9.59 -0.40 5.68
CA PRO A 167 8.46 0.51 5.48
C PRO A 167 7.34 -0.12 4.67
N VAL A 168 6.11 -0.10 5.18
CA VAL A 168 4.93 -0.67 4.53
C VAL A 168 3.92 0.42 4.24
N PHE A 169 3.32 0.36 3.05
CA PHE A 169 2.20 1.20 2.66
C PHE A 169 0.95 0.34 2.44
N VAL A 170 -0.04 0.48 3.30
CA VAL A 170 -1.31 -0.25 3.26
C VAL A 170 -2.38 0.65 2.64
N HIS A 171 -2.95 0.22 1.54
CA HIS A 171 -4.04 0.95 0.87
C HIS A 171 -5.37 0.29 1.21
N VAL A 172 -6.23 1.03 1.91
CA VAL A 172 -7.55 0.56 2.36
C VAL A 172 -8.65 1.36 1.67
N ASN A 173 -9.50 0.67 0.93
CA ASN A 173 -10.69 1.27 0.33
C ASN A 173 -11.84 1.26 1.34
N LEU A 174 -12.41 2.41 1.56
CA LEU A 174 -13.59 2.59 2.41
C LEU A 174 -14.68 3.33 1.64
N SER A 175 -15.91 3.24 2.12
CA SER A 175 -17.03 4.06 1.66
C SER A 175 -17.64 4.77 2.85
N LEU A 176 -18.01 6.04 2.66
CA LEU A 176 -18.74 6.80 3.69
C LEU A 176 -20.27 6.65 3.59
N ILE A 177 -20.73 5.98 2.53
CA ILE A 177 -22.15 5.88 2.20
C ILE A 177 -22.54 4.40 2.18
N HIS A 178 -22.79 3.89 3.35
CA HIS A 178 -23.49 2.60 3.57
C HIS A 178 -24.38 2.71 4.78
#